data_3b9830750da038df740c53df19b58d7e
#
_entry.id   3b9830750da038df740c53df19b58d7e
#
_cell.length_a   1.000
_cell.length_b   1.000
_cell.length_c   1.000
_cell.angle_alpha   90.00
_cell.angle_beta   90.00
_cell.angle_gamma   90.00
#
_symmetry.space_group_name_H-M   'P 1'
#
loop_
_entity.id
_entity.type
_entity.pdbx_description
1 polymer ?
#
loop_
_entity_poly.entity_id
_entity_poly.type
_entity_poly.pdbx_seq_one_letter_code
_entity_poly.pdbx_strand_id
1 'polypeptide(L)'
;MSKKLRLVRRTLTTIVIAGAAAACSSAATSEAPARGTAGSAQAVFAGGCFWCTEADFDKISGVLSTTSGYTGGKLRNPTYEQVSAGGTGHIEAVRVTYDPARVSYATLAARFIRTIDPLDAGGSFCDRGYGYRSAFFVATPAQRRVAETIKNKTQASLKQPIATLVLPAATFYPAETYHQNYYKKNPVRYRFYRLNCGRDARLKQIWG
;
A
#
# COMPACT_ATOMS: atom_id res chain seq x y z
N MET A 1 50.22 -78.40 28.85
CA MET A 1 48.93 -78.28 29.56
C MET A 1 48.27 -76.98 29.09
N SER A 2 47.32 -77.10 28.16
CA SER A 2 46.73 -75.96 27.50
C SER A 2 45.32 -75.73 28.02
N LYS A 3 45.05 -74.57 28.57
CA LYS A 3 43.68 -74.18 29.01
C LYS A 3 43.07 -73.27 27.91
N LYS A 4 42.07 -73.83 27.26
CA LYS A 4 41.28 -73.09 26.23
C LYS A 4 40.33 -72.13 26.96
N LEU A 5 40.48 -70.84 26.71
CA LEU A 5 39.59 -69.81 27.20
C LEU A 5 38.44 -69.63 26.17
N ARG A 6 37.21 -69.89 26.57
CA ARG A 6 36.01 -69.67 25.75
C ARG A 6 35.59 -68.22 25.81
N LEU A 7 35.59 -67.57 24.68
CA LEU A 7 35.12 -66.20 24.47
C LEU A 7 33.60 -66.23 24.28
N VAL A 8 32.88 -65.67 25.26
CA VAL A 8 31.43 -65.48 25.19
C VAL A 8 31.17 -64.17 24.46
N ARG A 9 30.63 -64.24 23.21
CA ARG A 9 30.15 -63.12 22.48
C ARG A 9 28.79 -62.66 23.04
N ARG A 10 28.74 -61.47 23.68
CA ARG A 10 27.51 -60.78 24.00
C ARG A 10 27.12 -59.91 22.83
N THR A 11 26.03 -60.28 22.14
CA THR A 11 25.36 -59.43 21.14
C THR A 11 24.66 -58.28 21.84
N LEU A 12 25.16 -57.03 21.65
CA LEU A 12 24.41 -55.85 22.02
C LEU A 12 23.42 -55.54 20.88
N THR A 13 22.15 -55.65 21.20
CA THR A 13 21.06 -55.18 20.33
C THR A 13 20.91 -53.67 20.51
N THR A 14 21.33 -52.89 19.53
CA THR A 14 21.16 -51.44 19.53
C THR A 14 19.74 -51.14 19.08
N ILE A 15 18.91 -50.62 19.98
CA ILE A 15 17.58 -50.09 19.68
C ILE A 15 17.79 -48.69 19.13
N VAL A 16 17.55 -48.49 17.82
CA VAL A 16 17.51 -47.17 17.18
C VAL A 16 16.11 -46.61 17.41
N ILE A 17 16.00 -45.64 18.33
CA ILE A 17 14.78 -44.83 18.49
C ILE A 17 14.82 -43.73 17.40
N ALA A 18 14.03 -43.91 16.38
CA ALA A 18 13.81 -42.87 15.35
C ALA A 18 12.92 -41.75 15.97
N GLY A 19 13.55 -40.68 16.43
CA GLY A 19 12.87 -39.47 16.84
C GLY A 19 12.36 -38.74 15.60
N ALA A 20 11.05 -38.80 15.35
CA ALA A 20 10.40 -37.96 14.35
C ALA A 20 10.38 -36.51 14.84
N ALA A 21 11.33 -35.69 14.40
CA ALA A 21 11.27 -34.24 14.57
C ALA A 21 10.20 -33.70 13.63
N ALA A 22 9.03 -33.38 14.19
CA ALA A 22 8.00 -32.63 13.48
C ALA A 22 8.50 -31.20 13.27
N ALA A 23 9.03 -30.91 12.09
CA ALA A 23 9.34 -29.56 11.65
C ALA A 23 8.01 -28.82 11.43
N CYS A 24 7.60 -27.99 12.39
CA CYS A 24 6.57 -26.98 12.17
C CYS A 24 7.09 -25.97 11.13
N SER A 25 6.81 -26.22 9.86
CA SER A 25 7.05 -25.28 8.77
C SER A 25 5.99 -24.19 8.88
N SER A 26 6.32 -23.08 9.56
CA SER A 26 5.52 -21.86 9.52
C SER A 26 5.58 -21.33 8.07
N ALA A 27 4.64 -21.76 7.23
CA ALA A 27 4.43 -21.16 5.92
C ALA A 27 4.02 -19.70 6.16
N ALA A 28 4.96 -18.76 5.96
CA ALA A 28 4.66 -17.37 5.82
C ALA A 28 3.76 -17.25 4.58
N THR A 29 2.46 -17.10 4.79
CA THR A 29 1.52 -16.76 3.73
C THR A 29 1.89 -15.39 3.22
N SER A 30 2.65 -15.36 2.12
CA SER A 30 2.75 -14.19 1.24
C SER A 30 1.34 -13.94 0.73
N GLU A 31 0.68 -12.92 1.27
CA GLU A 31 -0.62 -12.48 0.78
C GLU A 31 -0.42 -11.97 -0.65
N ALA A 32 -0.67 -12.85 -1.62
CA ALA A 32 -0.80 -12.46 -3.03
C ALA A 32 -1.88 -11.36 -3.11
N PRO A 33 -1.80 -10.42 -4.09
CA PRO A 33 -2.79 -9.37 -4.23
C PRO A 33 -4.18 -10.00 -4.27
N ALA A 34 -5.01 -9.69 -3.26
CA ALA A 34 -6.33 -10.26 -3.07
C ALA A 34 -7.10 -10.21 -4.40
N ARG A 35 -7.48 -11.38 -4.94
CA ARG A 35 -8.37 -11.47 -6.08
C ARG A 35 -9.68 -10.83 -5.66
N GLY A 36 -10.04 -9.72 -6.32
CA GLY A 36 -11.31 -9.06 -6.09
C GLY A 36 -12.46 -10.05 -6.22
N THR A 37 -13.52 -9.85 -5.46
CA THR A 37 -14.80 -10.53 -5.66
C THR A 37 -15.17 -10.48 -7.13
N ALA A 38 -15.76 -11.55 -7.68
CA ALA A 38 -16.13 -11.64 -9.09
C ALA A 38 -16.85 -10.35 -9.53
N GLY A 39 -16.24 -9.58 -10.45
CA GLY A 39 -16.76 -8.29 -10.91
C GLY A 39 -16.10 -7.04 -10.31
N SER A 40 -15.17 -7.12 -9.34
CA SER A 40 -14.46 -5.96 -8.80
C SER A 40 -12.99 -5.89 -9.24
N ALA A 41 -12.44 -4.67 -9.30
CA ALA A 41 -11.04 -4.39 -9.59
C ALA A 41 -10.40 -3.56 -8.48
N GLN A 42 -9.05 -3.53 -8.44
CA GLN A 42 -8.30 -2.77 -7.44
C GLN A 42 -7.30 -1.82 -8.10
N ALA A 43 -7.11 -0.68 -7.46
CA ALA A 43 -6.09 0.31 -7.79
C ALA A 43 -5.50 0.90 -6.51
N VAL A 44 -4.24 1.34 -6.55
CA VAL A 44 -3.57 1.95 -5.40
C VAL A 44 -3.04 3.34 -5.77
N PHE A 45 -3.38 4.32 -4.94
CA PHE A 45 -3.02 5.72 -5.11
C PHE A 45 -2.45 6.30 -3.82
N ALA A 46 -1.40 7.09 -3.95
CA ALA A 46 -0.81 7.84 -2.85
C ALA A 46 -1.03 9.33 -3.07
N GLY A 47 -1.76 10.00 -2.20
CA GLY A 47 -2.16 11.41 -2.35
C GLY A 47 -1.78 12.30 -1.16
N GLY A 48 -0.68 12.02 -0.49
CA GLY A 48 -0.36 12.58 0.82
C GLY A 48 -1.13 11.86 1.91
N CYS A 49 -1.61 12.59 2.92
CA CYS A 49 -2.40 11.99 3.99
C CYS A 49 -3.51 11.08 3.45
N PHE A 50 -3.46 9.81 3.83
CA PHE A 50 -4.43 8.82 3.36
C PHE A 50 -5.85 9.07 3.89
N TRP A 51 -6.06 9.78 5.01
CA TRP A 51 -7.40 10.18 5.46
C TRP A 51 -8.12 11.03 4.42
N CYS A 52 -7.38 11.97 3.79
CA CYS A 52 -7.93 12.84 2.75
C CYS A 52 -8.16 12.07 1.45
N THR A 53 -7.18 11.25 1.05
CA THR A 53 -7.25 10.44 -0.15
C THR A 53 -8.42 9.44 -0.08
N GLU A 54 -8.59 8.75 1.06
CA GLU A 54 -9.72 7.87 1.33
C GLU A 54 -11.06 8.62 1.22
N ALA A 55 -11.18 9.76 1.92
CA ALA A 55 -12.40 10.58 1.90
C ALA A 55 -12.76 11.08 0.49
N ASP A 56 -11.77 11.35 -0.36
CA ASP A 56 -12.00 11.83 -1.72
C ASP A 56 -12.42 10.68 -2.66
N PHE A 57 -11.86 9.46 -2.50
CA PHE A 57 -12.27 8.29 -3.28
C PHE A 57 -13.64 7.74 -2.89
N ASP A 58 -13.97 7.72 -1.61
CA ASP A 58 -15.27 7.22 -1.13
C ASP A 58 -16.48 7.99 -1.68
N LYS A 59 -16.28 9.19 -2.22
CA LYS A 59 -17.33 9.99 -2.87
C LYS A 59 -17.58 9.60 -4.33
N ILE A 60 -16.73 8.73 -4.91
CA ILE A 60 -16.82 8.39 -6.33
C ILE A 60 -17.80 7.23 -6.52
N SER A 61 -18.87 7.46 -7.27
CA SER A 61 -19.79 6.39 -7.62
C SER A 61 -19.06 5.27 -8.37
N GLY A 62 -19.27 4.02 -7.97
CA GLY A 62 -18.57 2.85 -8.47
C GLY A 62 -17.39 2.41 -7.62
N VAL A 63 -16.90 3.23 -6.68
CA VAL A 63 -16.00 2.78 -5.62
C VAL A 63 -16.82 1.96 -4.62
N LEU A 64 -16.35 0.75 -4.33
CA LEU A 64 -17.00 -0.20 -3.43
C LEU A 64 -16.44 -0.11 -2.01
N SER A 65 -15.13 0.04 -1.91
CA SER A 65 -14.44 0.22 -0.62
C SER A 65 -13.05 0.82 -0.83
N THR A 66 -12.54 1.43 0.23
CA THR A 66 -11.18 1.93 0.34
C THR A 66 -10.48 1.31 1.54
N THR A 67 -9.16 1.22 1.48
CA THR A 67 -8.32 0.80 2.60
C THR A 67 -7.10 1.71 2.65
N SER A 68 -6.94 2.47 3.72
CA SER A 68 -5.72 3.23 3.99
C SER A 68 -4.57 2.30 4.36
N GLY A 69 -3.34 2.59 3.92
CA GLY A 69 -2.20 1.73 4.19
C GLY A 69 -0.88 2.28 3.68
N TYR A 70 0.11 1.40 3.63
CA TYR A 70 1.49 1.71 3.28
C TYR A 70 1.97 0.80 2.15
N THR A 71 2.73 1.35 1.20
CA THR A 71 3.28 0.57 0.09
C THR A 71 4.55 1.21 -0.49
N GLY A 72 5.29 0.45 -1.30
CA GLY A 72 6.47 0.92 -2.02
C GLY A 72 7.79 0.79 -1.26
N GLY A 73 7.76 0.59 0.05
CA GLY A 73 8.93 0.41 0.89
C GLY A 73 9.40 -1.03 1.03
N LYS A 74 10.52 -1.21 1.76
CA LYS A 74 11.14 -2.53 1.98
C LYS A 74 10.81 -3.12 3.35
N LEU A 75 10.41 -2.30 4.32
CA LEU A 75 10.09 -2.76 5.67
C LEU A 75 8.81 -3.61 5.62
N ARG A 76 8.87 -4.80 6.20
CA ARG A 76 7.71 -5.70 6.30
C ARG A 76 6.83 -5.30 7.47
N ASN A 77 5.53 -5.31 7.29
CA ASN A 77 4.53 -4.95 8.30
C ASN A 77 4.88 -3.64 9.03
N PRO A 78 5.04 -2.53 8.28
CA PRO A 78 5.40 -1.24 8.88
C PRO A 78 4.26 -0.73 9.77
N THR A 79 4.62 -0.01 10.84
CA THR A 79 3.65 0.74 11.65
C THR A 79 3.58 2.19 11.19
N TYR A 80 2.54 2.90 11.62
CA TYR A 80 2.38 4.34 11.34
C TYR A 80 3.58 5.15 11.82
N GLU A 81 4.06 4.88 13.04
CA GLU A 81 5.20 5.58 13.63
C GLU A 81 6.47 5.40 12.78
N GLN A 82 6.70 4.19 12.27
CA GLN A 82 7.86 3.90 11.42
C GLN A 82 7.78 4.62 10.07
N VAL A 83 6.60 4.62 9.44
CA VAL A 83 6.43 5.28 8.14
C VAL A 83 6.50 6.79 8.27
N SER A 84 5.83 7.37 9.28
CA SER A 84 5.83 8.82 9.54
C SER A 84 7.18 9.36 9.97
N ALA A 85 7.99 8.55 10.69
CA ALA A 85 9.37 8.90 11.01
C ALA A 85 10.30 8.91 9.77
N GLY A 86 9.88 8.27 8.68
CA GLY A 86 10.65 8.20 7.43
C GLY A 86 11.67 7.06 7.40
N GLY A 87 12.41 6.94 6.29
CA GLY A 87 13.46 5.93 6.10
C GLY A 87 12.98 4.53 5.71
N THR A 88 11.69 4.20 5.82
CA THR A 88 11.14 2.88 5.46
C THR A 88 11.01 2.68 3.96
N GLY A 89 10.98 3.77 3.18
CA GLY A 89 10.68 3.79 1.75
C GLY A 89 9.18 3.62 1.45
N HIS A 90 8.34 3.43 2.47
CA HIS A 90 6.89 3.39 2.28
C HIS A 90 6.29 4.78 2.07
N ILE A 91 5.19 4.79 1.34
CA ILE A 91 4.32 5.97 1.11
C ILE A 91 2.94 5.63 1.66
N GLU A 92 2.30 6.60 2.33
CA GLU A 92 0.87 6.52 2.66
C GLU A 92 0.05 6.41 1.38
N ALA A 93 -0.77 5.40 1.28
CA ALA A 93 -1.56 5.12 0.09
C ALA A 93 -2.96 4.60 0.43
N VAL A 94 -3.85 4.66 -0.55
CA VAL A 94 -5.20 4.10 -0.46
C VAL A 94 -5.36 3.05 -1.54
N ARG A 95 -5.74 1.83 -1.13
CA ARG A 95 -6.20 0.78 -2.03
C ARG A 95 -7.70 0.97 -2.25
N VAL A 96 -8.07 1.21 -3.50
CA VAL A 96 -9.45 1.45 -3.96
C VAL A 96 -9.95 0.18 -4.62
N THR A 97 -11.00 -0.42 -4.07
CA THR A 97 -11.76 -1.50 -4.71
C THR A 97 -12.97 -0.89 -5.39
N TYR A 98 -13.15 -1.16 -6.68
CA TYR A 98 -14.17 -0.53 -7.49
C TYR A 98 -14.85 -1.51 -8.46
N ASP A 99 -16.05 -1.17 -8.88
CA ASP A 99 -16.80 -1.87 -9.94
C ASP A 99 -16.38 -1.30 -11.31
N PRO A 100 -15.66 -2.08 -12.14
CA PRO A 100 -15.19 -1.60 -13.44
C PRO A 100 -16.32 -1.36 -14.45
N ALA A 101 -17.52 -1.90 -14.21
CA ALA A 101 -18.69 -1.59 -15.03
C ALA A 101 -19.29 -0.20 -14.72
N ARG A 102 -19.02 0.34 -13.53
CA ARG A 102 -19.54 1.65 -13.08
C ARG A 102 -18.50 2.76 -13.14
N VAL A 103 -17.25 2.46 -12.89
CA VAL A 103 -16.15 3.44 -12.97
C VAL A 103 -14.88 2.77 -13.49
N SER A 104 -14.21 3.40 -14.46
CA SER A 104 -12.96 2.88 -15.02
C SER A 104 -11.75 3.31 -14.19
N TYR A 105 -10.63 2.57 -14.29
CA TYR A 105 -9.35 3.00 -13.73
C TYR A 105 -8.95 4.40 -14.26
N ALA A 106 -9.18 4.66 -15.54
CA ALA A 106 -8.87 5.96 -16.14
C ALA A 106 -9.66 7.11 -15.49
N THR A 107 -10.92 6.88 -15.17
CA THR A 107 -11.74 7.85 -14.45
C THR A 107 -11.23 8.07 -13.02
N LEU A 108 -10.90 7.00 -12.29
CA LEU A 108 -10.33 7.10 -10.95
C LEU A 108 -9.01 7.89 -10.97
N ALA A 109 -8.10 7.55 -11.88
CA ALA A 109 -6.81 8.21 -12.02
C ALA A 109 -6.95 9.70 -12.42
N ALA A 110 -7.90 10.02 -13.30
CA ALA A 110 -8.19 11.41 -13.69
C ALA A 110 -8.82 12.23 -12.54
N ARG A 111 -9.62 11.59 -11.69
CA ARG A 111 -10.13 12.25 -10.49
C ARG A 111 -9.04 12.40 -9.43
N PHE A 112 -8.23 11.37 -9.21
CA PHE A 112 -7.13 11.38 -8.25
C PHE A 112 -6.16 12.54 -8.48
N ILE A 113 -5.67 12.75 -9.72
CA ILE A 113 -4.71 13.83 -10.00
C ILE A 113 -5.25 15.21 -9.64
N ARG A 114 -6.58 15.39 -9.67
CA ARG A 114 -7.26 16.64 -9.29
C ARG A 114 -7.45 16.82 -7.78
N THR A 115 -7.20 15.80 -6.99
CA THR A 115 -7.29 15.85 -5.52
C THR A 115 -5.94 16.06 -4.84
N ILE A 116 -4.85 16.19 -5.59
CA ILE A 116 -3.49 16.38 -5.09
C ILE A 116 -2.84 17.65 -5.63
N ASP A 117 -1.74 18.06 -4.98
CA ASP A 117 -0.78 18.97 -5.60
C ASP A 117 0.24 18.15 -6.40
N PRO A 118 0.12 18.09 -7.74
CA PRO A 118 1.00 17.29 -8.55
C PRO A 118 2.39 17.92 -8.74
N LEU A 119 2.59 19.16 -8.28
CA LEU A 119 3.83 19.91 -8.41
C LEU A 119 4.75 19.74 -7.20
N ASP A 120 4.22 19.23 -6.06
CA ASP A 120 4.97 19.10 -4.82
C ASP A 120 5.82 17.81 -4.79
N ALA A 121 7.12 17.98 -4.89
CA ALA A 121 8.09 16.87 -4.82
C ALA A 121 8.50 16.49 -3.39
N GLY A 122 8.21 17.33 -2.40
CA GLY A 122 8.68 17.18 -1.02
C GLY A 122 7.65 16.61 -0.04
N GLY A 123 6.45 16.29 -0.53
CA GLY A 123 5.35 15.79 0.31
C GLY A 123 3.99 16.05 -0.32
N SER A 124 3.03 16.44 0.47
CA SER A 124 1.70 16.88 0.01
C SER A 124 1.09 17.85 1.03
N PHE A 125 0.86 19.08 0.62
CA PHE A 125 0.26 20.15 1.45
C PHE A 125 1.08 20.38 2.74
N CYS A 126 0.49 20.16 3.93
CA CYS A 126 1.19 20.32 5.20
C CYS A 126 2.04 19.10 5.60
N ASP A 127 1.84 17.95 4.98
CA ASP A 127 2.57 16.74 5.30
C ASP A 127 3.85 16.67 4.48
N ARG A 128 4.99 16.61 5.14
CA ARG A 128 6.30 16.68 4.50
C ARG A 128 7.06 15.36 4.60
N GLY A 129 7.88 15.09 3.60
CA GLY A 129 8.71 13.91 3.51
C GLY A 129 8.25 12.89 2.47
N TYR A 130 9.10 11.88 2.24
CA TYR A 130 8.90 10.87 1.21
C TYR A 130 7.59 10.08 1.39
N GLY A 131 7.22 9.77 2.63
CA GLY A 131 6.01 9.02 2.97
C GLY A 131 4.71 9.72 2.55
N TYR A 132 4.76 11.01 2.20
CA TYR A 132 3.59 11.81 1.79
C TYR A 132 3.62 12.26 0.33
N ARG A 133 4.55 11.73 -0.46
CA ARG A 133 4.60 12.04 -1.89
C ARG A 133 3.41 11.46 -2.64
N SER A 134 2.96 12.17 -3.68
CA SER A 134 1.92 11.67 -4.57
C SER A 134 2.44 10.62 -5.55
N ALA A 135 1.68 9.53 -5.75
CA ALA A 135 2.05 8.46 -6.67
C ALA A 135 0.83 7.67 -7.20
N PHE A 136 0.97 7.19 -8.44
CA PHE A 136 0.20 6.08 -8.98
C PHE A 136 0.99 4.79 -8.78
N PHE A 137 0.45 3.79 -8.08
CA PHE A 137 1.02 2.45 -8.02
C PHE A 137 0.33 1.57 -9.06
N VAL A 138 1.06 1.21 -10.12
CA VAL A 138 0.49 0.57 -11.30
C VAL A 138 0.80 -0.92 -11.33
N ALA A 139 -0.24 -1.75 -11.39
CA ALA A 139 -0.15 -3.21 -11.38
C ALA A 139 -0.09 -3.81 -12.79
N THR A 140 -0.49 -3.07 -13.82
CA THR A 140 -0.53 -3.55 -15.20
C THR A 140 0.03 -2.52 -16.19
N PRO A 141 0.50 -2.97 -17.37
CA PRO A 141 0.91 -2.05 -18.43
C PRO A 141 -0.21 -1.07 -18.87
N ALA A 142 -1.47 -1.51 -18.80
CA ALA A 142 -2.62 -0.66 -19.12
C ALA A 142 -2.77 0.48 -18.08
N GLN A 143 -2.67 0.17 -16.77
CA GLN A 143 -2.69 1.20 -15.73
C GLN A 143 -1.52 2.17 -15.88
N ARG A 144 -0.31 1.68 -16.20
CA ARG A 144 0.87 2.53 -16.45
C ARG A 144 0.62 3.51 -17.58
N ARG A 145 0.15 3.04 -18.73
CA ARG A 145 -0.16 3.92 -19.87
C ARG A 145 -1.18 5.01 -19.51
N VAL A 146 -2.21 4.66 -18.74
CA VAL A 146 -3.20 5.64 -18.28
C VAL A 146 -2.56 6.66 -17.34
N ALA A 147 -1.80 6.23 -16.34
CA ALA A 147 -1.15 7.12 -15.37
C ALA A 147 -0.18 8.09 -16.05
N GLU A 148 0.66 7.60 -16.96
CA GLU A 148 1.60 8.40 -17.73
C GLU A 148 0.88 9.39 -18.65
N THR A 149 -0.19 8.96 -19.33
CA THR A 149 -1.03 9.85 -20.16
C THR A 149 -1.62 10.98 -19.35
N ILE A 150 -2.15 10.69 -18.15
CA ILE A 150 -2.73 11.70 -17.25
C ILE A 150 -1.64 12.65 -16.78
N LYS A 151 -0.48 12.14 -16.37
CA LYS A 151 0.66 12.94 -15.95
C LYS A 151 1.09 13.91 -17.06
N ASN A 152 1.25 13.42 -18.29
CA ASN A 152 1.67 14.22 -19.44
C ASN A 152 0.61 15.30 -19.79
N LYS A 153 -0.67 14.96 -19.79
CA LYS A 153 -1.76 15.93 -19.99
C LYS A 153 -1.77 17.00 -18.90
N THR A 154 -1.56 16.60 -17.66
CA THR A 154 -1.48 17.53 -16.51
C THR A 154 -0.29 18.47 -16.67
N GLN A 155 0.88 17.94 -17.04
CA GLN A 155 2.07 18.75 -17.29
C GLN A 155 1.84 19.77 -18.41
N ALA A 156 1.22 19.36 -19.51
CA ALA A 156 0.89 20.26 -20.62
C ALA A 156 -0.10 21.34 -20.18
N SER A 157 -1.10 21.00 -19.37
CA SER A 157 -2.10 21.94 -18.86
C SER A 157 -1.52 22.96 -17.88
N LEU A 158 -0.71 22.49 -16.92
CA LEU A 158 -0.12 23.35 -15.89
C LEU A 158 1.16 24.06 -16.36
N LYS A 159 1.73 23.64 -17.48
CA LYS A 159 3.02 24.14 -18.03
C LYS A 159 4.18 24.06 -17.04
N GLN A 160 4.15 23.06 -16.16
CA GLN A 160 5.15 22.81 -15.11
C GLN A 160 5.44 21.32 -14.99
N PRO A 161 6.67 20.94 -14.59
CA PRO A 161 7.02 19.53 -14.35
C PRO A 161 6.13 18.90 -13.26
N ILE A 162 5.61 17.70 -13.52
CA ILE A 162 4.77 16.97 -12.58
C ILE A 162 5.63 16.07 -11.69
N ALA A 163 5.59 16.34 -10.38
CA ALA A 163 6.33 15.61 -9.36
C ALA A 163 5.68 14.27 -8.97
N THR A 164 4.38 14.08 -9.28
CA THR A 164 3.67 12.82 -9.01
C THR A 164 4.38 11.64 -9.64
N LEU A 165 4.63 10.60 -8.85
CA LEU A 165 5.37 9.41 -9.28
C LEU A 165 4.45 8.42 -10.01
N VAL A 166 5.05 7.60 -10.90
CA VAL A 166 4.41 6.39 -11.45
C VAL A 166 5.29 5.20 -11.08
N LEU A 167 4.89 4.47 -10.06
CA LEU A 167 5.64 3.38 -9.44
C LEU A 167 5.00 2.02 -9.77
N PRO A 168 5.78 0.94 -9.84
CA PRO A 168 5.20 -0.39 -9.94
C PRO A 168 4.40 -0.72 -8.66
N ALA A 169 3.36 -1.54 -8.81
CA ALA A 169 2.66 -2.08 -7.65
C ALA A 169 3.63 -2.88 -6.77
N ALA A 170 3.49 -2.71 -5.47
CA ALA A 170 4.27 -3.38 -4.45
C ALA A 170 3.34 -3.95 -3.37
N THR A 171 3.88 -4.70 -2.42
CA THR A 171 3.11 -5.19 -1.27
C THR A 171 2.44 -4.03 -0.56
N PHE A 172 1.13 -4.16 -0.36
CA PHE A 172 0.32 -3.18 0.35
C PHE A 172 0.04 -3.69 1.76
N TYR A 173 0.38 -2.90 2.76
CA TYR A 173 0.15 -3.17 4.17
C TYR A 173 -0.99 -2.26 4.64
N PRO A 174 -2.16 -2.82 5.05
CA PRO A 174 -3.23 -2.01 5.64
C PRO A 174 -2.72 -1.26 6.87
N ALA A 175 -3.07 0.00 6.98
CA ALA A 175 -2.81 0.79 8.18
C ALA A 175 -3.73 0.33 9.32
N GLU A 176 -3.37 0.72 10.52
CA GLU A 176 -4.05 0.37 11.76
C GLU A 176 -5.55 0.74 11.70
N THR A 177 -6.37 0.00 12.42
CA THR A 177 -7.84 0.12 12.36
C THR A 177 -8.35 1.53 12.67
N TYR A 178 -7.63 2.30 13.50
CA TYR A 178 -8.03 3.67 13.84
C TYR A 178 -7.84 4.64 12.67
N HIS A 179 -7.01 4.33 11.69
CA HIS A 179 -6.85 5.12 10.46
C HIS A 179 -7.94 4.86 9.42
N GLN A 180 -8.56 3.69 9.42
CA GLN A 180 -9.58 3.32 8.44
C GLN A 180 -10.85 4.14 8.65
N ASN A 181 -11.37 4.76 7.59
CA ASN A 181 -12.56 5.63 7.62
C ASN A 181 -12.43 6.77 8.66
N TYR A 182 -11.22 7.31 8.84
CA TYR A 182 -10.95 8.32 9.86
C TYR A 182 -11.87 9.53 9.75
N TYR A 183 -12.16 10.00 8.55
CA TYR A 183 -13.03 11.13 8.29
C TYR A 183 -14.49 10.91 8.74
N LYS A 184 -14.96 9.65 8.75
CA LYS A 184 -16.28 9.26 9.26
C LYS A 184 -16.28 9.13 10.77
N LYS A 185 -15.23 8.50 11.34
CA LYS A 185 -15.11 8.26 12.78
C LYS A 185 -14.79 9.52 13.57
N ASN A 186 -14.03 10.46 12.98
CA ASN A 186 -13.54 11.68 13.62
C ASN A 186 -13.82 12.93 12.77
N PRO A 187 -15.08 13.23 12.43
CA PRO A 187 -15.40 14.24 11.41
C PRO A 187 -14.94 15.66 11.77
N VAL A 188 -14.97 16.03 13.06
CA VAL A 188 -14.52 17.35 13.51
C VAL A 188 -13.00 17.49 13.38
N ARG A 189 -12.25 16.50 13.92
CA ARG A 189 -10.77 16.50 13.84
C ARG A 189 -10.29 16.44 12.38
N TYR A 190 -10.93 15.63 11.56
CA TYR A 190 -10.60 15.52 10.13
C TYR A 190 -10.82 16.85 9.40
N ARG A 191 -11.96 17.51 9.60
CA ARG A 191 -12.23 18.83 8.97
C ARG A 191 -11.24 19.88 9.41
N PHE A 192 -10.92 19.94 10.70
CA PHE A 192 -9.91 20.86 11.24
C PHE A 192 -8.54 20.60 10.61
N TYR A 193 -8.09 19.34 10.55
CA TYR A 193 -6.84 18.96 9.91
C TYR A 193 -6.82 19.38 8.43
N ARG A 194 -7.83 18.98 7.63
CA ARG A 194 -7.90 19.29 6.19
C ARG A 194 -7.88 20.79 5.90
N LEU A 195 -8.58 21.58 6.73
CA LEU A 195 -8.62 23.04 6.62
C LEU A 195 -7.25 23.64 6.92
N ASN A 196 -6.65 23.28 8.07
CA ASN A 196 -5.35 23.84 8.48
C ASN A 196 -4.19 23.44 7.57
N CYS A 197 -4.25 22.26 6.96
CA CYS A 197 -3.33 21.86 5.90
C CYS A 197 -3.45 22.70 4.62
N GLY A 198 -4.50 23.52 4.48
CA GLY A 198 -4.72 24.34 3.30
C GLY A 198 -4.99 23.55 2.02
N ARG A 199 -5.33 22.25 2.14
CA ARG A 199 -5.48 21.35 0.98
C ARG A 199 -6.46 21.91 -0.05
N ASP A 200 -7.67 22.25 0.36
CA ASP A 200 -8.72 22.70 -0.57
C ASP A 200 -8.39 24.07 -1.19
N ALA A 201 -7.77 24.99 -0.42
CA ALA A 201 -7.29 26.26 -0.93
C ALA A 201 -6.20 26.08 -2.00
N ARG A 202 -5.24 25.19 -1.75
CA ARG A 202 -4.16 24.85 -2.69
C ARG A 202 -4.72 24.20 -3.96
N LEU A 203 -5.66 23.26 -3.85
CA LEU A 203 -6.31 22.62 -4.98
C LEU A 203 -7.04 23.67 -5.86
N LYS A 204 -7.71 24.63 -5.24
CA LYS A 204 -8.33 25.74 -5.97
C LYS A 204 -7.32 26.60 -6.73
N GLN A 205 -6.14 26.85 -6.17
CA GLN A 205 -5.07 27.60 -6.86
C GLN A 205 -4.55 26.86 -8.09
N ILE A 206 -4.42 25.53 -8.02
CA ILE A 206 -3.85 24.72 -9.10
C ILE A 206 -4.88 24.44 -10.20
N TRP A 207 -6.12 24.18 -9.80
CA TRP A 207 -7.12 23.62 -10.69
C TRP A 207 -8.26 24.57 -11.06
N GLY A 208 -8.37 25.72 -10.42
CA GLY A 208 -9.41 26.75 -10.65
C GLY A 208 -10.63 26.50 -9.82
#